data_9d07459b84d08385cf13090b4f580bd7
#
_entry.id   9d07459b84d08385cf13090b4f580bd7
#
_cell.length_a   1.000
_cell.length_b   1.000
_cell.length_c   1.000
_cell.angle_alpha   90.00
_cell.angle_beta   90.00
_cell.angle_gamma   90.00
#
_symmetry.space_group_name_H-M   'P 1'
#
loop_
_entity.id
_entity.type
_entity.pdbx_description
1 polymer ?
#
loop_
_entity_poly.entity_id
_entity_poly.type
_entity_poly.pdbx_seq_one_letter_code
_entity_poly.pdbx_strand_id
1 'polypeptide(L)'
;WLGAKAIVACGGDPAIGLSTGNLMSLITYAMQILMSVMMLSMVFVMSTIAREGAERICEVLDEKSDLTNCESPLETVPDGSISFEHVNFSYSKTADKLCLDDITLNIKSGETVGIIGGTGSSKSTLVQMIPRLYDVTGGSVKVGGHDVREYDLEALRDSVAMVLQKNVLFSGTVKENLRWGNENATDDEIIEACKLAQADDFIQKMPLGYD
;
A
#
# COMPACT_ATOMS: atom_id res chain seq x y z
N TRP A 1 -52.69 24.16 -26.00
CA TRP A 1 -53.73 24.56 -26.95
C TRP A 1 -54.92 23.60 -26.94
N LEU A 2 -54.74 22.30 -26.95
CA LEU A 2 -55.82 21.28 -26.81
C LEU A 2 -56.57 21.40 -25.51
N GLY A 3 -55.87 21.58 -24.37
CA GLY A 3 -56.52 21.76 -23.07
C GLY A 3 -57.38 23.02 -22.96
N ALA A 4 -56.90 24.12 -23.55
CA ALA A 4 -57.68 25.35 -23.63
C ALA A 4 -58.96 25.19 -24.45
N LYS A 5 -58.88 24.51 -25.62
CA LYS A 5 -60.06 24.16 -26.42
C LYS A 5 -61.07 23.29 -25.65
N ALA A 6 -60.58 22.29 -24.91
CA ALA A 6 -61.45 21.41 -24.11
C ALA A 6 -62.20 22.19 -23.02
N ILE A 7 -61.54 23.15 -22.37
CA ILE A 7 -62.18 24.02 -21.35
C ILE A 7 -63.24 24.89 -21.97
N VAL A 8 -62.98 25.52 -23.13
CA VAL A 8 -63.94 26.37 -23.81
C VAL A 8 -65.11 25.56 -24.29
N ALA A 9 -64.93 24.36 -24.83
CA ALA A 9 -66.00 23.48 -25.32
C ALA A 9 -66.95 23.01 -24.19
N CYS A 10 -66.47 22.87 -22.95
CA CYS A 10 -67.25 22.44 -21.81
C CYS A 10 -67.74 23.61 -20.95
N GLY A 11 -67.56 24.87 -21.35
CA GLY A 11 -67.98 26.06 -20.59
C GLY A 11 -67.30 26.21 -19.21
N GLY A 12 -66.23 25.47 -18.95
CA GLY A 12 -65.49 25.45 -17.68
C GLY A 12 -66.15 24.64 -16.54
N ASP A 13 -67.19 23.90 -16.85
CA ASP A 13 -67.91 23.05 -15.84
C ASP A 13 -67.10 21.74 -15.61
N PRO A 14 -66.60 21.50 -14.38
CA PRO A 14 -65.86 20.30 -14.04
C PRO A 14 -66.67 19.00 -14.09
N ALA A 15 -67.95 19.07 -14.08
CA ALA A 15 -68.86 17.90 -14.19
C ALA A 15 -69.01 17.39 -15.63
N ILE A 16 -68.78 18.24 -16.62
CA ILE A 16 -68.97 17.92 -18.04
C ILE A 16 -67.60 17.74 -18.77
N GLY A 17 -66.52 18.27 -18.22
CA GLY A 17 -65.22 18.20 -18.89
C GLY A 17 -64.04 18.77 -18.10
N LEU A 18 -63.01 19.26 -18.78
CA LEU A 18 -61.77 19.75 -18.19
C LEU A 18 -61.95 21.15 -17.59
N SER A 19 -61.73 21.29 -16.27
CA SER A 19 -61.69 22.60 -15.61
C SER A 19 -60.31 23.23 -15.73
N THR A 20 -60.22 24.54 -15.50
CA THR A 20 -58.92 25.26 -15.44
C THR A 20 -57.99 24.69 -14.36
N GLY A 21 -58.56 24.29 -13.19
CA GLY A 21 -57.80 23.63 -12.13
C GLY A 21 -57.23 22.27 -12.54
N ASN A 22 -58.02 21.46 -13.25
CA ASN A 22 -57.56 20.16 -13.77
C ASN A 22 -56.46 20.32 -14.80
N LEU A 23 -56.53 21.34 -15.67
CA LEU A 23 -55.46 21.61 -16.61
C LEU A 23 -54.14 22.02 -15.92
N MET A 24 -54.24 22.88 -14.88
CA MET A 24 -53.05 23.25 -14.07
C MET A 24 -52.45 22.06 -13.33
N SER A 25 -53.30 21.19 -12.77
CA SER A 25 -52.85 19.96 -12.13
C SER A 25 -52.14 19.02 -13.09
N LEU A 26 -52.63 18.85 -14.31
CA LEU A 26 -51.99 18.04 -15.35
C LEU A 26 -50.61 18.58 -15.74
N ILE A 27 -50.47 19.89 -15.90
CA ILE A 27 -49.19 20.52 -16.18
C ILE A 27 -48.19 20.29 -15.03
N THR A 28 -48.69 20.47 -13.77
CA THR A 28 -47.85 20.25 -12.59
C THR A 28 -47.39 18.80 -12.49
N TYR A 29 -48.26 17.83 -12.71
CA TYR A 29 -47.91 16.41 -12.70
C TYR A 29 -46.92 16.06 -13.84
N ALA A 30 -47.11 16.63 -15.02
CA ALA A 30 -46.17 16.43 -16.13
C ALA A 30 -44.75 16.93 -15.77
N MET A 31 -44.65 18.10 -15.11
CA MET A 31 -43.36 18.63 -14.60
C MET A 31 -42.80 17.76 -13.48
N GLN A 32 -43.62 17.26 -12.56
CA GLN A 32 -43.16 16.36 -11.50
C GLN A 32 -42.61 15.03 -12.07
N ILE A 33 -43.29 14.47 -13.07
CA ILE A 33 -42.80 13.25 -13.74
C ILE A 33 -41.45 13.51 -14.39
N LEU A 34 -41.32 14.61 -15.12
CA LEU A 34 -40.06 14.99 -15.76
C LEU A 34 -38.91 15.12 -14.75
N MET A 35 -39.16 15.83 -13.64
CA MET A 35 -38.18 15.98 -12.53
C MET A 35 -37.83 14.64 -11.91
N SER A 36 -38.80 13.76 -11.70
CA SER A 36 -38.56 12.42 -11.16
C SER A 36 -37.68 11.55 -12.06
N VAL A 37 -37.88 11.61 -13.37
CA VAL A 37 -37.07 10.91 -14.36
C VAL A 37 -35.65 11.46 -14.39
N MET A 38 -35.46 12.78 -14.32
CA MET A 38 -34.16 13.40 -14.20
C MET A 38 -33.42 12.94 -12.92
N MET A 39 -34.12 12.92 -11.79
CA MET A 39 -33.56 12.49 -10.51
C MET A 39 -33.16 11.01 -10.53
N LEU A 40 -33.98 10.15 -11.15
CA LEU A 40 -33.68 8.73 -11.34
C LEU A 40 -32.41 8.55 -12.19
N SER A 41 -32.28 9.31 -13.27
CA SER A 41 -31.07 9.29 -14.12
C SER A 41 -29.83 9.70 -13.33
N MET A 42 -29.93 10.73 -12.50
CA MET A 42 -28.82 11.17 -11.64
C MET A 42 -28.40 10.11 -10.62
N VAL A 43 -29.37 9.45 -9.97
CA VAL A 43 -29.11 8.35 -9.02
C VAL A 43 -28.39 7.19 -9.73
N PHE A 44 -28.81 6.86 -10.95
CA PHE A 44 -28.17 5.81 -11.74
C PHE A 44 -26.69 6.14 -12.03
N VAL A 45 -26.42 7.36 -12.46
CA VAL A 45 -25.02 7.81 -12.73
C VAL A 45 -24.19 7.79 -11.43
N MET A 46 -24.73 8.32 -10.33
CA MET A 46 -24.01 8.30 -9.03
C MET A 46 -23.76 6.89 -8.53
N SER A 47 -24.71 5.97 -8.72
CA SER A 47 -24.52 4.56 -8.37
C SER A 47 -23.39 3.91 -9.16
N THR A 48 -23.28 4.22 -10.45
CA THR A 48 -22.20 3.71 -11.29
C THR A 48 -20.83 4.23 -10.83
N ILE A 49 -20.72 5.52 -10.54
CA ILE A 49 -19.48 6.12 -10.03
C ILE A 49 -19.10 5.54 -8.66
N ALA A 50 -20.06 5.38 -7.77
CA ALA A 50 -19.84 4.80 -6.44
C ALA A 50 -19.35 3.34 -6.52
N ARG A 51 -19.89 2.57 -7.46
CA ARG A 51 -19.47 1.19 -7.70
C ARG A 51 -18.00 1.12 -8.13
N GLU A 52 -17.60 1.92 -9.11
CA GLU A 52 -16.21 1.98 -9.56
C GLU A 52 -15.24 2.36 -8.43
N GLY A 53 -15.65 3.30 -7.56
CA GLY A 53 -14.88 3.66 -6.38
C GLY A 53 -14.77 2.52 -5.37
N ALA A 54 -15.86 1.81 -5.13
CA ALA A 54 -15.88 0.66 -4.24
C ALA A 54 -15.03 -0.50 -4.76
N GLU A 55 -15.09 -0.80 -6.06
CA GLU A 55 -14.26 -1.85 -6.69
C GLU A 55 -12.76 -1.58 -6.48
N ARG A 56 -12.30 -0.34 -6.67
CA ARG A 56 -10.88 0.03 -6.43
C ARG A 56 -10.48 -0.10 -4.97
N ILE A 57 -11.36 0.21 -4.03
CA ILE A 57 -11.09 0.03 -2.60
C ILE A 57 -11.01 -1.46 -2.27
N CYS A 58 -11.94 -2.26 -2.76
CA CYS A 58 -11.93 -3.71 -2.56
C CYS A 58 -10.67 -4.34 -3.15
N GLU A 59 -10.25 -3.94 -4.35
CA GLU A 59 -9.02 -4.43 -4.99
C GLU A 59 -7.80 -4.26 -4.07
N VAL A 60 -7.66 -3.10 -3.41
CA VAL A 60 -6.56 -2.86 -2.47
C VAL A 60 -6.72 -3.65 -1.17
N LEU A 61 -7.96 -3.76 -0.64
CA LEU A 61 -8.20 -4.49 0.61
C LEU A 61 -8.10 -6.01 0.46
N ASP A 62 -8.43 -6.53 -0.72
CA ASP A 62 -8.35 -7.95 -1.04
C ASP A 62 -6.96 -8.40 -1.48
N GLU A 63 -6.04 -7.45 -1.73
CA GLU A 63 -4.66 -7.76 -2.10
C GLU A 63 -3.95 -8.52 -0.99
N LYS A 64 -3.39 -9.65 -1.35
CA LYS A 64 -2.64 -10.51 -0.43
C LYS A 64 -1.18 -10.54 -0.82
N SER A 65 -0.30 -10.49 0.18
CA SER A 65 1.12 -10.66 -0.04
C SER A 65 1.43 -12.05 -0.62
N ASP A 66 2.25 -12.07 -1.67
CA ASP A 66 2.81 -13.31 -2.23
C ASP A 66 3.79 -13.99 -1.24
N LEU A 67 4.33 -13.22 -0.27
CA LEU A 67 5.24 -13.72 0.74
C LEU A 67 4.45 -14.23 1.94
N THR A 68 4.52 -15.53 2.17
CA THR A 68 3.86 -16.20 3.31
C THR A 68 4.88 -17.04 4.07
N ASN A 69 4.60 -17.25 5.36
CA ASN A 69 5.38 -18.16 6.18
C ASN A 69 5.13 -19.62 5.75
N CYS A 70 6.13 -20.48 5.94
CA CYS A 70 5.95 -21.93 5.83
C CYS A 70 5.11 -22.47 7.02
N GLU A 71 4.70 -23.73 6.96
CA GLU A 71 3.84 -24.35 7.99
C GLU A 71 4.49 -24.42 9.39
N SER A 72 5.82 -24.46 9.45
CA SER A 72 6.60 -24.53 10.71
C SER A 72 7.83 -23.64 10.59
N PRO A 73 7.66 -22.31 10.71
CA PRO A 73 8.76 -21.37 10.51
C PRO A 73 9.74 -21.39 11.68
N LEU A 74 11.01 -21.12 11.37
CA LEU A 74 12.04 -20.89 12.37
C LEU A 74 11.88 -19.48 12.97
N GLU A 75 11.81 -19.37 14.27
CA GLU A 75 11.60 -18.11 15.01
C GLU A 75 12.91 -17.42 15.41
N THR A 76 14.06 -18.06 15.20
CA THR A 76 15.36 -17.51 15.61
C THR A 76 16.42 -17.69 14.54
N VAL A 77 17.22 -16.66 14.31
CA VAL A 77 18.38 -16.70 13.41
C VAL A 77 19.62 -17.08 14.23
N PRO A 78 20.30 -18.20 13.95
CA PRO A 78 21.40 -18.70 14.77
C PRO A 78 22.64 -17.80 14.76
N ASP A 79 23.01 -17.27 13.58
CA ASP A 79 24.17 -16.41 13.41
C ASP A 79 24.01 -15.49 12.17
N GLY A 80 24.97 -14.59 11.98
CA GLY A 80 24.97 -13.63 10.87
C GLY A 80 25.65 -14.11 9.58
N SER A 81 25.82 -15.43 9.39
CA SER A 81 26.36 -15.95 8.14
C SER A 81 25.32 -15.87 7.02
N ILE A 82 25.75 -15.54 5.80
CA ILE A 82 24.88 -15.38 4.64
C ILE A 82 25.45 -16.16 3.46
N SER A 83 24.62 -16.93 2.78
CA SER A 83 25.01 -17.68 1.59
C SER A 83 23.99 -17.50 0.48
N PHE A 84 24.47 -17.16 -0.70
CA PHE A 84 23.70 -17.17 -1.96
C PHE A 84 24.16 -18.38 -2.77
N GLU A 85 23.23 -19.22 -3.16
CA GLU A 85 23.52 -20.45 -3.91
C GLU A 85 22.78 -20.42 -5.24
N HIS A 86 23.51 -20.14 -6.34
CA HIS A 86 22.97 -20.08 -7.70
C HIS A 86 21.71 -19.22 -7.82
N VAL A 87 21.74 -18.03 -7.19
CA VAL A 87 20.56 -17.17 -7.06
C VAL A 87 20.24 -16.47 -8.37
N ASN A 88 19.02 -16.67 -8.83
CA ASN A 88 18.42 -15.96 -9.95
C ASN A 88 17.23 -15.15 -9.48
N PHE A 89 17.08 -13.92 -9.98
CA PHE A 89 15.96 -13.08 -9.62
C PHE A 89 15.53 -12.15 -10.74
N SER A 90 14.22 -12.01 -10.90
CA SER A 90 13.58 -11.00 -11.74
C SER A 90 12.34 -10.43 -11.05
N TYR A 91 12.14 -9.11 -11.11
CA TYR A 91 10.93 -8.45 -10.58
C TYR A 91 9.65 -8.79 -11.35
N SER A 92 9.78 -9.19 -12.59
CA SER A 92 8.63 -9.57 -13.42
C SER A 92 8.73 -11.05 -13.79
N LYS A 93 7.64 -11.78 -13.59
CA LYS A 93 7.52 -13.20 -13.99
C LYS A 93 7.60 -13.40 -15.53
N THR A 94 7.44 -12.31 -16.30
CA THR A 94 7.44 -12.31 -17.78
C THR A 94 8.67 -11.64 -18.41
N ALA A 95 9.65 -11.19 -17.59
CA ALA A 95 10.81 -10.49 -18.12
C ALA A 95 11.86 -11.50 -18.61
N ASP A 96 12.33 -11.32 -19.85
CA ASP A 96 13.42 -12.11 -20.44
C ASP A 96 14.79 -11.82 -19.80
N LYS A 97 14.90 -10.78 -18.97
CA LYS A 97 16.14 -10.36 -18.35
C LYS A 97 16.10 -10.51 -16.84
N LEU A 98 17.05 -11.31 -16.32
CA LEU A 98 17.28 -11.44 -14.89
C LEU A 98 17.96 -10.19 -14.32
N CYS A 99 17.57 -9.81 -13.11
CA CYS A 99 18.24 -8.77 -12.33
C CYS A 99 19.46 -9.34 -11.57
N LEU A 100 19.32 -10.57 -11.07
CA LEU A 100 20.41 -11.38 -10.53
C LEU A 100 20.49 -12.65 -11.38
N ASP A 101 21.69 -13.03 -11.81
CA ASP A 101 21.94 -14.16 -12.70
C ASP A 101 23.07 -15.00 -12.11
N ASP A 102 22.74 -16.20 -11.67
CA ASP A 102 23.66 -17.21 -11.11
C ASP A 102 24.60 -16.66 -10.01
N ILE A 103 24.07 -15.92 -9.07
CA ILE A 103 24.88 -15.33 -7.99
C ILE A 103 25.19 -16.39 -6.94
N THR A 104 26.48 -16.63 -6.74
CA THR A 104 27.00 -17.49 -5.69
C THR A 104 27.99 -16.70 -4.83
N LEU A 105 27.68 -16.57 -3.53
CA LEU A 105 28.44 -15.78 -2.57
C LEU A 105 28.30 -16.39 -1.19
N ASN A 106 29.37 -16.42 -0.42
CA ASN A 106 29.37 -16.89 0.96
C ASN A 106 30.05 -15.84 1.87
N ILE A 107 29.32 -15.38 2.88
CA ILE A 107 29.74 -14.37 3.86
C ILE A 107 29.69 -15.02 5.24
N LYS A 108 30.81 -14.96 5.97
CA LYS A 108 30.87 -15.52 7.33
C LYS A 108 30.28 -14.55 8.34
N SER A 109 29.78 -15.09 9.45
CA SER A 109 29.35 -14.27 10.59
C SER A 109 30.46 -13.33 11.06
N GLY A 110 30.13 -12.04 11.25
CA GLY A 110 31.07 -10.99 11.63
C GLY A 110 31.93 -10.42 10.49
N GLU A 111 31.79 -10.91 9.27
CA GLU A 111 32.52 -10.40 8.10
C GLU A 111 31.91 -9.11 7.57
N THR A 112 32.76 -8.15 7.18
CA THR A 112 32.36 -6.93 6.48
C THR A 112 32.64 -7.06 5.00
N VAL A 113 31.60 -6.99 4.17
CA VAL A 113 31.68 -7.16 2.71
C VAL A 113 31.34 -5.87 2.00
N GLY A 114 32.20 -5.42 1.07
CA GLY A 114 31.96 -4.29 0.20
C GLY A 114 31.42 -4.72 -1.16
N ILE A 115 30.26 -4.19 -1.57
CA ILE A 115 29.66 -4.45 -2.88
C ILE A 115 29.82 -3.21 -3.77
N ILE A 116 30.62 -3.32 -4.83
CA ILE A 116 30.95 -2.21 -5.74
C ILE A 116 30.33 -2.48 -7.11
N GLY A 117 29.80 -1.45 -7.74
CA GLY A 117 29.25 -1.52 -9.09
C GLY A 117 28.53 -0.24 -9.50
N GLY A 118 28.32 -0.06 -10.79
CA GLY A 118 27.64 1.10 -11.37
C GLY A 118 26.16 1.19 -10.98
N THR A 119 25.50 2.28 -11.37
CA THR A 119 24.05 2.43 -11.24
C THR A 119 23.35 1.38 -12.09
N GLY A 120 22.33 0.71 -11.53
CA GLY A 120 21.58 -0.34 -12.23
C GLY A 120 22.23 -1.74 -12.20
N SER A 121 23.34 -1.95 -11.45
CA SER A 121 23.99 -3.26 -11.30
C SER A 121 23.37 -4.16 -10.23
N SER A 122 22.12 -3.91 -9.84
CA SER A 122 21.30 -4.74 -8.94
C SER A 122 21.87 -4.96 -7.51
N LYS A 123 22.76 -4.08 -7.03
CA LYS A 123 23.32 -4.16 -5.66
C LYS A 123 22.24 -4.13 -4.59
N SER A 124 21.31 -3.18 -4.69
CA SER A 124 20.20 -3.06 -3.74
C SER A 124 19.27 -4.28 -3.80
N THR A 125 19.05 -4.82 -5.00
CA THR A 125 18.28 -6.04 -5.19
C THR A 125 18.92 -7.23 -4.45
N LEU A 126 20.25 -7.39 -4.57
CA LEU A 126 20.95 -8.44 -3.86
C LEU A 126 20.78 -8.35 -2.35
N VAL A 127 20.96 -7.16 -1.78
CA VAL A 127 20.82 -6.93 -0.33
C VAL A 127 19.37 -7.14 0.14
N GLN A 128 18.38 -6.78 -0.67
CA GLN A 128 16.96 -6.96 -0.37
C GLN A 128 16.50 -8.43 -0.31
N MET A 129 17.29 -9.36 -0.85
CA MET A 129 16.99 -10.81 -0.72
C MET A 129 17.26 -11.33 0.69
N ILE A 130 18.18 -10.70 1.44
CA ILE A 130 18.56 -11.15 2.80
C ILE A 130 17.39 -11.08 3.78
N PRO A 131 16.68 -9.94 3.95
CA PRO A 131 15.50 -9.87 4.79
C PRO A 131 14.23 -10.41 4.09
N ARG A 132 14.39 -11.15 2.99
CA ARG A 132 13.28 -11.71 2.21
C ARG A 132 12.22 -10.66 1.89
N LEU A 133 12.62 -9.51 1.29
CA LEU A 133 11.65 -8.56 0.74
C LEU A 133 11.05 -9.07 -0.58
N TYR A 134 11.74 -9.99 -1.23
CA TYR A 134 11.31 -10.73 -2.42
C TYR A 134 11.80 -12.16 -2.32
N ASP A 135 11.06 -13.10 -2.87
CA ASP A 135 11.54 -14.48 -3.04
C ASP A 135 12.33 -14.61 -4.35
N VAL A 136 13.44 -15.35 -4.31
CA VAL A 136 14.25 -15.62 -5.48
C VAL A 136 13.50 -16.48 -6.49
N THR A 137 13.74 -16.26 -7.79
CA THR A 137 13.13 -17.06 -8.87
C THR A 137 13.84 -18.39 -9.10
N GLY A 138 15.09 -18.50 -8.66
CA GLY A 138 15.88 -19.72 -8.70
C GLY A 138 17.02 -19.68 -7.70
N GLY A 139 17.50 -20.83 -7.27
CA GLY A 139 18.51 -20.93 -6.23
C GLY A 139 17.96 -20.75 -4.82
N SER A 140 18.86 -20.45 -3.88
CA SER A 140 18.51 -20.25 -2.47
C SER A 140 19.38 -19.15 -1.83
N VAL A 141 18.76 -18.41 -0.90
CA VAL A 141 19.46 -17.47 -0.01
C VAL A 141 19.35 -18.03 1.41
N LYS A 142 20.47 -18.17 2.08
CA LYS A 142 20.52 -18.72 3.45
C LYS A 142 21.10 -17.68 4.40
N VAL A 143 20.51 -17.62 5.60
CA VAL A 143 20.99 -16.83 6.73
C VAL A 143 21.12 -17.77 7.92
N GLY A 144 22.27 -17.74 8.63
CA GLY A 144 22.53 -18.68 9.72
C GLY A 144 22.45 -20.16 9.30
N GLY A 145 22.74 -20.47 8.03
CA GLY A 145 22.72 -21.81 7.48
C GLY A 145 21.36 -22.33 6.99
N HIS A 146 20.27 -21.61 7.24
CA HIS A 146 18.89 -21.96 6.82
C HIS A 146 18.41 -21.06 5.69
N ASP A 147 17.57 -21.61 4.79
CA ASP A 147 16.94 -20.83 3.72
C ASP A 147 16.03 -19.73 4.32
N VAL A 148 16.07 -18.53 3.76
CA VAL A 148 15.23 -17.40 4.22
C VAL A 148 13.74 -17.71 4.15
N ARG A 149 13.32 -18.70 3.34
CA ARG A 149 11.93 -19.15 3.21
C ARG A 149 11.48 -20.08 4.35
N GLU A 150 12.41 -20.59 5.14
CA GLU A 150 12.14 -21.44 6.30
C GLU A 150 11.91 -20.64 7.58
N TYR A 151 12.28 -19.36 7.58
CA TYR A 151 12.08 -18.47 8.72
C TYR A 151 10.68 -17.86 8.77
N ASP A 152 10.24 -17.54 9.98
CA ASP A 152 9.20 -16.56 10.18
C ASP A 152 9.67 -15.21 9.64
N LEU A 153 8.80 -14.54 8.85
CA LEU A 153 9.16 -13.29 8.19
C LEU A 153 9.50 -12.16 9.16
N GLU A 154 8.79 -12.11 10.28
CA GLU A 154 9.01 -11.10 11.31
C GLU A 154 10.33 -11.37 12.03
N ALA A 155 10.55 -12.59 12.50
CA ALA A 155 11.78 -13.00 13.18
C ALA A 155 13.04 -12.81 12.32
N LEU A 156 12.98 -13.11 11.02
CA LEU A 156 14.07 -12.87 10.08
C LEU A 156 14.36 -11.37 9.95
N ARG A 157 13.32 -10.55 9.76
CA ARG A 157 13.46 -9.11 9.56
C ARG A 157 13.91 -8.38 10.81
N ASP A 158 13.50 -8.81 11.97
CA ASP A 158 13.98 -8.28 13.27
C ASP A 158 15.46 -8.56 13.49
N SER A 159 15.99 -9.62 12.85
CA SER A 159 17.41 -9.97 12.93
C SER A 159 18.26 -9.23 11.89
N VAL A 160 17.67 -8.48 10.96
CA VAL A 160 18.37 -7.80 9.85
C VAL A 160 18.10 -6.30 9.86
N ALA A 161 19.05 -5.50 10.32
CA ALA A 161 18.98 -4.05 10.21
C ALA A 161 19.37 -3.58 8.81
N MET A 162 18.52 -2.81 8.15
CA MET A 162 18.75 -2.29 6.81
C MET A 162 18.77 -0.76 6.79
N VAL A 163 19.85 -0.15 6.32
CA VAL A 163 19.93 1.29 6.07
C VAL A 163 19.74 1.54 4.58
N LEU A 164 18.63 2.20 4.25
CA LEU A 164 18.27 2.50 2.86
C LEU A 164 19.04 3.71 2.33
N GLN A 165 19.22 3.79 1.01
CA GLN A 165 19.83 4.95 0.35
C GLN A 165 19.01 6.23 0.55
N LYS A 166 17.69 6.11 0.63
CA LYS A 166 16.77 7.20 0.88
C LYS A 166 15.88 6.84 2.06
N ASN A 167 16.18 7.45 3.20
CA ASN A 167 15.37 7.28 4.40
C ASN A 167 14.23 8.30 4.41
N VAL A 168 13.05 7.85 4.81
CA VAL A 168 11.86 8.69 4.99
C VAL A 168 11.50 8.63 6.48
N LEU A 169 11.36 9.79 7.10
CA LEU A 169 10.85 9.90 8.46
C LEU A 169 9.35 10.16 8.41
N PHE A 170 8.64 9.59 9.37
CA PHE A 170 7.23 9.85 9.57
C PHE A 170 7.02 11.17 10.34
N SER A 171 5.85 11.77 10.17
CA SER A 171 5.44 12.93 10.95
C SER A 171 5.39 12.56 12.44
N GLY A 172 6.05 13.34 13.27
CA GLY A 172 6.17 13.11 14.70
C GLY A 172 7.53 13.52 15.22
N THR A 173 7.84 13.15 16.44
CA THR A 173 9.11 13.45 17.11
C THR A 173 10.23 12.53 16.62
N VAL A 174 11.47 12.90 16.90
CA VAL A 174 12.65 12.05 16.65
C VAL A 174 12.54 10.75 17.45
N LYS A 175 12.12 10.83 18.72
CA LYS A 175 11.92 9.66 19.57
C LYS A 175 10.89 8.69 19.02
N GLU A 176 9.75 9.19 18.56
CA GLU A 176 8.71 8.36 17.95
C GLU A 176 9.23 7.63 16.72
N ASN A 177 9.96 8.31 15.86
CA ASN A 177 10.58 7.70 14.69
C ASN A 177 11.62 6.63 15.05
N LEU A 178 12.40 6.83 16.09
CA LEU A 178 13.39 5.86 16.54
C LEU A 178 12.76 4.63 17.23
N ARG A 179 11.61 4.82 17.90
CA ARG A 179 10.85 3.71 18.51
C ARG A 179 10.25 2.73 17.52
N TRP A 180 10.21 3.03 16.23
CA TRP A 180 9.85 2.04 15.23
C TRP A 180 10.78 0.81 15.21
N GLY A 181 12.03 0.97 15.65
CA GLY A 181 12.95 -0.15 15.80
C GLY A 181 12.75 -0.97 17.09
N ASN A 182 12.23 -0.34 18.15
CA ASN A 182 11.84 -0.98 19.42
C ASN A 182 10.85 -0.09 20.15
N GLU A 183 9.58 -0.46 20.13
CA GLU A 183 8.48 0.31 20.75
C GLU A 183 8.66 0.52 22.27
N ASN A 184 9.35 -0.41 22.93
CA ASN A 184 9.59 -0.38 24.36
C ASN A 184 10.90 0.33 24.76
N ALA A 185 11.63 0.90 23.80
CA ALA A 185 12.89 1.58 24.07
C ALA A 185 12.70 2.79 24.99
N THR A 186 13.49 2.86 26.03
CA THR A 186 13.55 4.01 26.93
C THR A 186 14.23 5.21 26.26
N ASP A 187 13.98 6.42 26.78
CA ASP A 187 14.62 7.62 26.24
C ASP A 187 16.15 7.57 26.33
N ASP A 188 16.68 6.96 27.39
CA ASP A 188 18.13 6.80 27.57
C ASP A 188 18.76 5.86 26.53
N GLU A 189 18.09 4.76 26.20
CA GLU A 189 18.50 3.82 25.15
C GLU A 189 18.48 4.48 23.76
N ILE A 190 17.47 5.30 23.49
CA ILE A 190 17.37 6.08 22.25
C ILE A 190 18.56 7.06 22.13
N ILE A 191 18.85 7.80 23.20
CA ILE A 191 19.97 8.76 23.22
C ILE A 191 21.31 8.03 23.06
N GLU A 192 21.47 6.88 23.71
CA GLU A 192 22.70 6.07 23.57
C GLU A 192 22.87 5.57 22.16
N ALA A 193 21.82 5.04 21.54
CA ALA A 193 21.84 4.63 20.14
C ALA A 193 22.18 5.79 19.19
N CYS A 194 21.65 6.99 19.43
CA CYS A 194 21.98 8.19 18.68
C CYS A 194 23.44 8.61 18.85
N LYS A 195 24.00 8.47 20.04
CA LYS A 195 25.45 8.72 20.29
C LYS A 195 26.32 7.74 19.52
N LEU A 196 25.98 6.45 19.56
CA LEU A 196 26.68 5.42 18.79
C LEU A 196 26.63 5.70 17.28
N ALA A 197 25.49 6.14 16.78
CA ALA A 197 25.28 6.52 15.38
C ALA A 197 25.87 7.90 15.00
N GLN A 198 26.50 8.63 15.94
CA GLN A 198 26.99 10.01 15.76
C GLN A 198 25.90 10.99 15.35
N ALA A 199 24.65 10.73 15.76
CA ALA A 199 23.48 11.55 15.44
C ALA A 199 23.11 12.54 16.57
N ASP A 200 23.50 12.28 17.81
CA ASP A 200 23.14 13.08 18.99
C ASP A 200 23.50 14.55 18.85
N ASP A 201 24.72 14.86 18.40
CA ASP A 201 25.23 16.23 18.28
C ASP A 201 24.38 17.11 17.35
N PHE A 202 23.85 16.55 16.24
CA PHE A 202 23.01 17.32 15.35
C PHE A 202 21.55 17.39 15.82
N ILE A 203 21.03 16.33 16.46
CA ILE A 203 19.68 16.32 16.99
C ILE A 203 19.55 17.38 18.12
N GLN A 204 20.53 17.47 19.02
CA GLN A 204 20.55 18.49 20.06
C GLN A 204 20.60 19.94 19.54
N LYS A 205 21.07 20.16 18.30
CA LYS A 205 21.07 21.48 17.63
C LYS A 205 19.74 21.81 16.95
N MET A 206 18.83 20.86 16.84
CA MET A 206 17.49 21.13 16.32
C MET A 206 16.66 21.96 17.32
N PRO A 207 15.70 22.77 16.86
CA PRO A 207 14.92 23.66 17.73
C PRO A 207 14.16 22.93 18.84
N LEU A 208 13.72 21.68 18.61
CA LEU A 208 12.98 20.84 19.54
C LEU A 208 13.81 19.62 20.02
N GLY A 209 15.05 19.46 19.54
CA GLY A 209 15.88 18.32 19.89
C GLY A 209 15.23 16.99 19.52
N TYR A 210 15.03 16.15 20.51
CA TYR A 210 14.42 14.83 20.36
C TYR A 210 12.89 14.82 20.31
N ASP A 211 12.26 15.94 20.73
CA ASP A 211 10.78 16.08 20.84
C ASP A 211 10.15 16.77 19.64
#